data_13e991391687c98e0ca386d303944ca2
#
_entry.id   13e991391687c98e0ca386d303944ca2
#
_cell.length_a   1.000
_cell.length_b   1.000
_cell.length_c   1.000
_cell.angle_alpha   90.00
_cell.angle_beta   90.00
_cell.angle_gamma   90.00
#
_symmetry.space_group_name_H-M   'P 1'
#
loop_
_entity.id
_entity.type
_entity.pdbx_description
1 polymer ?
#
loop_
_entity_poly.entity_id
_entity_poly.type
_entity_poly.pdbx_seq_one_letter_code
_entity_poly.pdbx_strand_id
1 'polypeptide(L)'
;MQTRVLGRTGLRLPVLSFGASSLGAEFRRVTLDEALTSVRTALDCGLNLIDTSPFYGRGMSEVLLGIALQGVPRDSYLLCTKLGRYDLAHFDFSARRVAESIDVSLHRLGTDHLDIVLCHDIEFVPLRQIVEETLPALRRARDAGKVRWIGFSGYPMKIFRTILDQTDVDCVLSYNQCTLQNTRFLEEMVPYLKARGIGAMNAGPFSARLLTNAPLPAWLKEPEPVKAAARKAAAACAARGVDLAQLALQFSCAQPGLATTVAGSANPANIRRWAEWIAQPIDQELLREVQAIFAPVKNIGHLEGLPENN
;
A
#
# COMPACT_ATOMS: atom_id res chain seq x y z
N MET A 1 17.80 -6.62 2.06
CA MET A 1 16.42 -6.81 1.56
C MET A 1 16.45 -7.16 0.09
N GLN A 2 15.69 -8.16 -0.38
CA GLN A 2 15.51 -8.45 -1.81
C GLN A 2 14.78 -7.28 -2.50
N THR A 3 15.12 -7.00 -3.77
CA THR A 3 14.49 -5.93 -4.55
C THR A 3 13.92 -6.46 -5.86
N ARG A 4 12.88 -5.80 -6.37
CA ARG A 4 12.27 -6.06 -7.68
C ARG A 4 12.07 -4.77 -8.47
N VAL A 5 12.03 -4.88 -9.78
CA VAL A 5 11.84 -3.73 -10.66
C VAL A 5 10.34 -3.37 -10.74
N LEU A 6 10.02 -2.09 -10.64
CA LEU A 6 8.66 -1.56 -10.79
C LEU A 6 8.33 -1.38 -12.29
N GLY A 7 7.76 -2.42 -12.91
CA GLY A 7 7.37 -2.36 -14.32
C GLY A 7 8.49 -1.87 -15.24
N ARG A 8 8.12 -1.00 -16.19
CA ARG A 8 9.07 -0.38 -17.16
C ARG A 8 9.87 0.79 -16.59
N THR A 9 9.66 1.19 -15.34
CA THR A 9 10.32 2.37 -14.75
C THR A 9 11.81 2.19 -14.52
N GLY A 10 12.29 0.95 -14.43
CA GLY A 10 13.65 0.61 -14.00
C GLY A 10 13.89 0.79 -12.49
N LEU A 11 12.95 1.39 -11.76
CA LEU A 11 13.06 1.64 -10.33
C LEU A 11 13.05 0.31 -9.55
N ARG A 12 14.04 0.10 -8.72
CA ARG A 12 14.15 -1.10 -7.87
C ARG A 12 13.57 -0.83 -6.49
N LEU A 13 12.52 -1.57 -6.14
CA LEU A 13 11.84 -1.46 -4.84
C LEU A 13 12.17 -2.66 -3.95
N PRO A 14 12.29 -2.49 -2.62
CA PRO A 14 12.35 -3.61 -1.70
C PRO A 14 11.04 -4.42 -1.77
N VAL A 15 11.10 -5.72 -1.60
CA VAL A 15 9.89 -6.58 -1.61
C VAL A 15 8.92 -6.25 -0.49
N LEU A 16 9.41 -5.64 0.60
CA LEU A 16 8.64 -5.06 1.70
C LEU A 16 8.98 -3.58 1.82
N SER A 17 7.98 -2.72 1.80
CA SER A 17 8.08 -1.27 1.92
C SER A 17 7.37 -0.74 3.16
N PHE A 18 7.78 0.42 3.64
CA PHE A 18 7.23 1.04 4.84
C PHE A 18 6.01 1.88 4.53
N GLY A 19 4.84 1.48 5.07
CA GLY A 19 3.60 2.27 5.03
C GLY A 19 3.50 3.20 6.23
N ALA A 20 3.45 4.48 5.99
CA ALA A 20 3.44 5.50 7.03
C ALA A 20 2.03 5.90 7.52
N SER A 21 0.96 5.21 7.10
CA SER A 21 -0.41 5.53 7.52
C SER A 21 -0.59 5.54 9.04
N SER A 22 0.08 4.63 9.74
CA SER A 22 0.03 4.56 11.20
C SER A 22 0.68 5.75 11.90
N LEU A 23 1.56 6.50 11.25
CA LEU A 23 2.15 7.74 11.78
C LEU A 23 1.11 8.87 11.85
N GLY A 24 0.10 8.84 11.00
CA GLY A 24 -1.02 9.78 11.01
C GLY A 24 -1.98 9.65 12.20
N ALA A 25 -1.70 8.73 13.14
CA ALA A 25 -2.52 8.45 14.32
C ALA A 25 -3.95 7.94 14.01
N GLU A 26 -4.18 7.41 12.82
CA GLU A 26 -5.50 6.89 12.38
C GLU A 26 -6.01 5.73 13.26
N PHE A 27 -5.10 4.91 13.80
CA PHE A 27 -5.45 3.71 14.57
C PHE A 27 -5.24 3.86 16.08
N ARG A 28 -4.31 4.70 16.49
CA ARG A 28 -3.99 5.06 17.88
C ARG A 28 -3.16 6.34 17.90
N ARG A 29 -3.10 6.98 19.05
CA ARG A 29 -2.13 8.06 19.26
C ARG A 29 -0.70 7.53 19.11
N VAL A 30 0.14 8.29 18.44
CA VAL A 30 1.56 8.03 18.22
C VAL A 30 2.34 9.20 18.76
N THR A 31 3.37 8.95 19.57
CA THR A 31 4.28 10.00 20.02
C THR A 31 5.27 10.35 18.92
N LEU A 32 5.87 11.53 19.01
CA LEU A 32 6.91 11.95 18.06
C LEU A 32 8.08 10.94 18.05
N ASP A 33 8.54 10.53 19.20
CA ASP A 33 9.65 9.58 19.34
C ASP A 33 9.33 8.22 18.71
N GLU A 34 8.12 7.67 18.92
CA GLU A 34 7.66 6.44 18.26
C GLU A 34 7.67 6.60 16.73
N ALA A 35 7.19 7.74 16.21
CA ALA A 35 7.16 7.99 14.78
C ALA A 35 8.57 8.05 14.19
N LEU A 36 9.46 8.85 14.77
CA LEU A 36 10.84 9.02 14.31
C LEU A 36 11.61 7.70 14.39
N THR A 37 11.48 6.96 15.51
CA THR A 37 12.15 5.66 15.70
C THR A 37 11.63 4.62 14.70
N SER A 38 10.32 4.63 14.38
CA SER A 38 9.75 3.70 13.40
C SER A 38 10.30 3.94 11.99
N VAL A 39 10.42 5.21 11.56
CA VAL A 39 10.98 5.55 10.24
C VAL A 39 12.45 5.13 10.15
N ARG A 40 13.26 5.47 11.16
CA ARG A 40 14.67 5.07 11.20
C ARG A 40 14.83 3.56 11.18
N THR A 41 14.04 2.85 11.99
CA THR A 41 14.03 1.38 12.00
C THR A 41 13.67 0.80 10.63
N ALA A 42 12.71 1.39 9.92
CA ALA A 42 12.36 0.94 8.58
C ALA A 42 13.55 1.06 7.62
N LEU A 43 14.23 2.20 7.61
CA LEU A 43 15.43 2.43 6.80
C LEU A 43 16.57 1.45 7.18
N ASP A 44 16.84 1.27 8.47
CA ASP A 44 17.87 0.34 8.98
C ASP A 44 17.60 -1.10 8.56
N CYS A 45 16.31 -1.49 8.46
CA CYS A 45 15.89 -2.80 7.97
C CYS A 45 15.86 -2.91 6.43
N GLY A 46 16.17 -1.84 5.71
CA GLY A 46 16.18 -1.81 4.25
C GLY A 46 14.79 -1.64 3.60
N LEU A 47 13.79 -1.18 4.36
CA LEU A 47 12.47 -0.78 3.85
C LEU A 47 12.56 0.66 3.33
N ASN A 48 13.35 0.89 2.31
CA ASN A 48 13.71 2.23 1.83
C ASN A 48 12.71 2.84 0.83
N LEU A 49 11.63 2.16 0.45
CA LEU A 49 10.46 2.83 -0.11
C LEU A 49 9.50 3.16 1.03
N ILE A 50 9.20 4.44 1.18
CA ILE A 50 8.28 4.98 2.20
C ILE A 50 7.01 5.43 1.49
N ASP A 51 5.88 4.81 1.81
CA ASP A 51 4.56 5.15 1.27
C ASP A 51 3.77 5.97 2.29
N THR A 52 3.29 7.13 1.87
CA THR A 52 2.48 8.04 2.67
C THR A 52 1.29 8.62 1.89
N SER A 53 0.57 9.58 2.46
CA SER A 53 -0.52 10.31 1.82
C SER A 53 -0.90 11.55 2.62
N PRO A 54 -1.36 12.64 1.99
CA PRO A 54 -2.05 13.76 2.67
C PRO A 54 -3.29 13.33 3.45
N PHE A 55 -3.93 12.21 3.06
CA PHE A 55 -5.05 11.63 3.79
C PHE A 55 -4.64 11.13 5.18
N TYR A 56 -3.44 10.57 5.35
CA TYR A 56 -3.00 9.96 6.59
C TYR A 56 -2.77 11.00 7.69
N GLY A 57 -3.70 11.01 8.67
CA GLY A 57 -3.72 12.01 9.73
C GLY A 57 -3.87 13.45 9.22
N ARG A 58 -4.55 13.63 8.07
CA ARG A 58 -4.75 14.94 7.40
C ARG A 58 -3.43 15.68 7.17
N GLY A 59 -2.41 14.92 6.73
CA GLY A 59 -1.07 15.41 6.44
C GLY A 59 -0.05 15.26 7.58
N MET A 60 -0.46 14.81 8.76
CA MET A 60 0.45 14.59 9.88
C MET A 60 1.51 13.53 9.55
N SER A 61 1.15 12.48 8.81
CA SER A 61 2.11 11.47 8.37
C SER A 61 3.25 12.07 7.53
N GLU A 62 2.93 12.95 6.58
CA GLU A 62 3.96 13.64 5.77
C GLU A 62 4.85 14.57 6.61
N VAL A 63 4.26 15.30 7.56
CA VAL A 63 5.02 16.19 8.48
C VAL A 63 5.99 15.38 9.34
N LEU A 64 5.53 14.29 9.95
CA LEU A 64 6.38 13.42 10.78
C LEU A 64 7.48 12.74 9.97
N LEU A 65 7.20 12.36 8.72
CA LEU A 65 8.21 11.85 7.80
C LEU A 65 9.26 12.92 7.47
N GLY A 66 8.84 14.15 7.15
CA GLY A 66 9.76 15.24 6.88
C GLY A 66 10.72 15.50 8.04
N ILE A 67 10.23 15.42 9.29
CA ILE A 67 11.06 15.55 10.50
C ILE A 67 12.00 14.34 10.64
N ALA A 68 11.48 13.10 10.46
CA ALA A 68 12.25 11.87 10.63
C ALA A 68 13.38 11.71 9.60
N LEU A 69 13.18 12.26 8.41
CA LEU A 69 14.12 12.17 7.28
C LEU A 69 15.15 13.31 7.25
N GLN A 70 15.08 14.27 8.18
CA GLN A 70 16.10 15.31 8.29
C GLN A 70 17.49 14.69 8.51
N GLY A 71 18.45 15.10 7.68
CA GLY A 71 19.82 14.58 7.70
C GLY A 71 20.01 13.19 7.09
N VAL A 72 18.96 12.53 6.62
CA VAL A 72 19.05 11.29 5.84
C VAL A 72 19.34 11.65 4.37
N PRO A 73 20.39 11.07 3.74
CA PRO A 73 20.67 11.35 2.34
C PRO A 73 19.46 11.05 1.44
N ARG A 74 19.02 12.01 0.64
CA ARG A 74 17.80 11.89 -0.18
C ARG A 74 17.81 10.69 -1.13
N ASP A 75 18.98 10.34 -1.66
CA ASP A 75 19.16 9.21 -2.59
C ASP A 75 19.16 7.83 -1.90
N SER A 76 19.14 7.80 -0.56
CA SER A 76 19.10 6.54 0.20
C SER A 76 17.71 5.96 0.38
N TYR A 77 16.65 6.71 0.05
CA TYR A 77 15.26 6.29 0.17
C TYR A 77 14.40 6.81 -1.00
N LEU A 78 13.26 6.19 -1.16
CA LEU A 78 12.24 6.53 -2.14
C LEU A 78 10.97 7.00 -1.43
N LEU A 79 10.34 8.06 -1.93
CA LEU A 79 9.09 8.59 -1.42
C LEU A 79 7.94 8.31 -2.39
N CYS A 80 6.93 7.60 -1.90
CA CYS A 80 5.64 7.46 -2.55
C CYS A 80 4.60 8.21 -1.73
N THR A 81 3.98 9.25 -2.31
CA THR A 81 2.82 9.90 -1.70
C THR A 81 1.62 9.88 -2.65
N LYS A 82 0.51 10.43 -2.22
CA LYS A 82 -0.74 10.35 -2.97
C LYS A 82 -1.40 11.73 -3.02
N LEU A 83 -2.47 11.84 -3.83
CA LEU A 83 -3.28 13.06 -3.93
C LEU A 83 -4.74 12.72 -4.23
N GLY A 84 -5.61 13.69 -4.09
CA GLY A 84 -7.02 13.60 -4.44
C GLY A 84 -7.94 13.18 -3.28
N ARG A 85 -7.46 12.42 -2.30
CA ARG A 85 -8.18 12.09 -1.07
C ARG A 85 -7.53 12.79 0.13
N TYR A 86 -8.30 13.59 0.89
CA TYR A 86 -7.78 14.43 1.98
C TYR A 86 -8.47 14.16 3.31
N ASP A 87 -9.68 13.58 3.30
CA ASP A 87 -10.41 13.11 4.47
C ASP A 87 -11.34 11.95 4.07
N LEU A 88 -12.11 11.39 5.01
CA LEU A 88 -13.03 10.29 4.77
C LEU A 88 -14.07 10.60 3.68
N ALA A 89 -14.54 11.85 3.61
CA ALA A 89 -15.51 12.32 2.63
C ALA A 89 -15.01 13.50 1.80
N HIS A 90 -13.71 13.82 1.86
CA HIS A 90 -13.14 14.95 1.11
C HIS A 90 -12.25 14.44 -0.01
N PHE A 91 -12.78 14.49 -1.21
CA PHE A 91 -12.10 14.14 -2.44
C PHE A 91 -12.05 15.35 -3.38
N ASP A 92 -10.87 15.70 -3.89
CA ASP A 92 -10.68 16.74 -4.88
C ASP A 92 -9.53 16.36 -5.82
N PHE A 93 -9.91 15.93 -7.01
CA PHE A 93 -9.01 15.50 -8.08
C PHE A 93 -8.86 16.55 -9.19
N SER A 94 -9.28 17.79 -8.94
CA SER A 94 -9.14 18.88 -9.92
C SER A 94 -7.67 19.18 -10.22
N ALA A 95 -7.40 19.65 -11.46
CA ALA A 95 -6.05 20.00 -11.90
C ALA A 95 -5.37 21.03 -11.00
N ARG A 96 -6.13 22.00 -10.49
CA ARG A 96 -5.65 22.98 -9.51
C ARG A 96 -5.19 22.29 -8.23
N ARG A 97 -6.04 21.40 -7.68
CA ARG A 97 -5.74 20.71 -6.42
C ARG A 97 -4.55 19.75 -6.55
N VAL A 98 -4.37 19.14 -7.72
CA VAL A 98 -3.17 18.32 -8.02
C VAL A 98 -1.89 19.13 -7.81
N ALA A 99 -1.79 20.31 -8.42
CA ALA A 99 -0.61 21.17 -8.30
C ALA A 99 -0.38 21.61 -6.85
N GLU A 100 -1.43 22.13 -6.19
CA GLU A 100 -1.37 22.55 -4.78
C GLU A 100 -0.94 21.40 -3.85
N SER A 101 -1.50 20.20 -4.04
CA SER A 101 -1.22 19.04 -3.21
C SER A 101 0.24 18.58 -3.32
N ILE A 102 0.80 18.59 -4.53
CA ILE A 102 2.21 18.25 -4.74
C ILE A 102 3.12 19.23 -4.01
N ASP A 103 2.88 20.54 -4.16
CA ASP A 103 3.70 21.56 -3.51
C ASP A 103 3.60 21.49 -1.97
N VAL A 104 2.41 21.22 -1.43
CA VAL A 104 2.22 21.00 0.00
C VAL A 104 2.95 19.74 0.48
N SER A 105 2.88 18.63 -0.28
CA SER A 105 3.59 17.39 0.07
C SER A 105 5.11 17.57 0.04
N LEU A 106 5.65 18.25 -0.97
CA LEU A 106 7.08 18.60 -1.05
C LEU A 106 7.53 19.42 0.16
N HIS A 107 6.72 20.43 0.55
CA HIS A 107 7.00 21.27 1.72
C HIS A 107 6.98 20.45 3.02
N ARG A 108 5.95 19.63 3.25
CA ARG A 108 5.81 18.80 4.46
C ARG A 108 6.93 17.77 4.59
N LEU A 109 7.30 17.15 3.47
CA LEU A 109 8.35 16.13 3.41
C LEU A 109 9.77 16.72 3.40
N GLY A 110 9.91 18.03 3.19
CA GLY A 110 11.20 18.72 3.15
C GLY A 110 12.09 18.29 1.99
N THR A 111 11.52 18.08 0.80
CA THR A 111 12.22 17.59 -0.40
C THR A 111 11.80 18.39 -1.63
N ASP A 112 12.63 18.38 -2.66
CA ASP A 112 12.38 19.02 -3.95
C ASP A 112 11.70 18.12 -4.97
N HIS A 113 11.67 16.80 -4.73
CA HIS A 113 11.02 15.84 -5.63
C HIS A 113 10.42 14.64 -4.90
N LEU A 114 9.42 14.03 -5.53
CA LEU A 114 8.75 12.80 -5.14
C LEU A 114 9.08 11.70 -6.15
N ASP A 115 9.39 10.49 -5.67
CA ASP A 115 9.71 9.38 -6.58
C ASP A 115 8.45 8.83 -7.24
N ILE A 116 7.37 8.61 -6.46
CA ILE A 116 6.10 8.11 -6.96
C ILE A 116 4.96 8.97 -6.40
N VAL A 117 4.01 9.36 -7.26
CA VAL A 117 2.75 9.97 -6.82
C VAL A 117 1.57 9.21 -7.40
N LEU A 118 0.63 8.83 -6.53
CA LEU A 118 -0.57 8.10 -6.90
C LEU A 118 -1.84 8.95 -6.71
N CYS A 119 -2.76 8.89 -7.66
CA CYS A 119 -4.14 9.30 -7.41
C CYS A 119 -4.75 8.32 -6.40
N HIS A 120 -5.22 8.82 -5.24
CA HIS A 120 -5.55 8.00 -4.06
C HIS A 120 -7.00 7.53 -4.09
N ASP A 121 -7.21 6.20 -4.12
CA ASP A 121 -8.54 5.58 -3.97
C ASP A 121 -9.56 6.19 -4.93
N ILE A 122 -9.29 6.03 -6.23
CA ILE A 122 -10.04 6.70 -7.31
C ILE A 122 -11.46 6.17 -7.49
N GLU A 123 -11.82 5.08 -6.83
CA GLU A 123 -13.15 4.49 -6.84
C GLU A 123 -14.25 5.41 -6.25
N PHE A 124 -13.87 6.43 -5.50
CA PHE A 124 -14.82 7.35 -4.84
C PHE A 124 -15.23 8.55 -5.72
N VAL A 125 -14.71 8.66 -6.94
CA VAL A 125 -15.01 9.77 -7.87
C VAL A 125 -15.29 9.25 -9.28
N PRO A 126 -15.90 10.06 -10.18
CA PRO A 126 -16.06 9.69 -11.57
C PRO A 126 -14.69 9.47 -12.24
N LEU A 127 -14.44 8.28 -12.79
CA LEU A 127 -13.14 7.91 -13.39
C LEU A 127 -12.77 8.80 -14.58
N ARG A 128 -13.75 9.39 -15.26
CA ARG A 128 -13.52 10.35 -16.32
C ARG A 128 -12.67 11.54 -15.87
N GLN A 129 -12.91 12.05 -14.63
CA GLN A 129 -12.11 13.13 -14.07
C GLN A 129 -10.64 12.73 -13.92
N ILE A 130 -10.40 11.48 -13.48
CA ILE A 130 -9.03 10.97 -13.34
C ILE A 130 -8.30 10.98 -14.69
N VAL A 131 -8.97 10.52 -15.76
CA VAL A 131 -8.38 10.42 -17.11
C VAL A 131 -8.20 11.79 -17.76
N GLU A 132 -9.22 12.63 -17.72
CA GLU A 132 -9.27 13.87 -18.51
C GLU A 132 -8.64 15.08 -17.79
N GLU A 133 -8.57 15.07 -16.47
CA GLU A 133 -8.11 16.22 -15.67
C GLU A 133 -6.92 15.89 -14.78
N THR A 134 -7.05 14.89 -13.91
CA THR A 134 -6.09 14.60 -12.84
C THR A 134 -4.75 14.08 -13.38
N LEU A 135 -4.77 13.03 -14.19
CA LEU A 135 -3.55 12.45 -14.77
C LEU A 135 -2.81 13.42 -15.70
N PRO A 136 -3.49 14.21 -16.57
CA PRO A 136 -2.82 15.29 -17.30
C PRO A 136 -2.15 16.33 -16.40
N ALA A 137 -2.77 16.72 -15.28
CA ALA A 137 -2.15 17.64 -14.32
C ALA A 137 -0.93 17.01 -13.63
N LEU A 138 -1.02 15.73 -13.28
CA LEU A 138 0.08 14.99 -12.66
C LEU A 138 1.26 14.80 -13.63
N ARG A 139 1.00 14.60 -14.93
CA ARG A 139 2.05 14.60 -15.98
C ARG A 139 2.77 15.95 -16.05
N ARG A 140 2.06 17.08 -15.99
CA ARG A 140 2.70 18.41 -15.94
C ARG A 140 3.63 18.56 -14.74
N ALA A 141 3.26 18.03 -13.56
CA ALA A 141 4.14 18.03 -12.39
C ALA A 141 5.38 17.16 -12.59
N ARG A 142 5.25 16.04 -13.30
CA ARG A 142 6.37 15.19 -13.72
C ARG A 142 7.29 15.94 -14.68
N ASP A 143 6.73 16.57 -15.69
CA ASP A 143 7.50 17.31 -16.70
C ASP A 143 8.22 18.53 -16.09
N ALA A 144 7.68 19.08 -14.98
CA ALA A 144 8.32 20.10 -14.15
C ALA A 144 9.40 19.57 -13.19
N GLY A 145 9.66 18.27 -13.18
CA GLY A 145 10.67 17.63 -12.34
C GLY A 145 10.27 17.41 -10.87
N LYS A 146 9.05 17.75 -10.47
CA LYS A 146 8.55 17.59 -9.09
C LYS A 146 8.20 16.13 -8.74
N VAL A 147 7.89 15.31 -9.74
CA VAL A 147 7.48 13.91 -9.62
C VAL A 147 8.23 13.08 -10.66
N ARG A 148 8.72 11.90 -10.27
CA ARG A 148 9.40 10.99 -11.24
C ARG A 148 8.42 10.04 -11.92
N TRP A 149 7.63 9.32 -11.14
CA TRP A 149 6.71 8.28 -11.61
C TRP A 149 5.28 8.52 -11.11
N ILE A 150 4.30 8.23 -11.95
CA ILE A 150 2.89 8.53 -11.69
C ILE A 150 2.02 7.29 -11.79
N GLY A 151 0.96 7.26 -11.01
CA GLY A 151 0.00 6.15 -11.02
C GLY A 151 -1.27 6.45 -10.25
N PHE A 152 -1.96 5.38 -9.89
CA PHE A 152 -3.14 5.48 -9.04
C PHE A 152 -3.28 4.28 -8.10
N SER A 153 -4.06 4.44 -7.04
CA SER A 153 -4.46 3.37 -6.15
C SER A 153 -5.98 3.20 -6.13
N GLY A 154 -6.41 1.99 -5.80
CA GLY A 154 -7.83 1.71 -5.62
C GLY A 154 -8.11 0.27 -5.23
N TYR A 155 -9.40 -0.03 -4.99
CA TYR A 155 -9.86 -1.32 -4.50
C TYR A 155 -10.60 -2.16 -5.56
N PRO A 156 -11.66 -1.69 -6.26
CA PRO A 156 -12.37 -2.51 -7.24
C PRO A 156 -11.51 -2.82 -8.47
N MET A 157 -11.48 -4.08 -8.92
CA MET A 157 -10.68 -4.48 -10.10
C MET A 157 -11.10 -3.77 -11.38
N LYS A 158 -12.37 -3.41 -11.50
CA LYS A 158 -12.93 -2.70 -12.66
C LYS A 158 -12.23 -1.37 -12.94
N ILE A 159 -11.93 -0.57 -11.89
CA ILE A 159 -11.31 0.75 -12.08
C ILE A 159 -9.95 0.67 -12.77
N PHE A 160 -9.16 -0.38 -12.47
CA PHE A 160 -7.84 -0.54 -13.08
C PHE A 160 -7.94 -0.68 -14.60
N ARG A 161 -8.82 -1.56 -15.10
CA ARG A 161 -9.02 -1.72 -16.54
C ARG A 161 -9.62 -0.46 -17.15
N THR A 162 -10.66 0.10 -16.53
CA THR A 162 -11.33 1.31 -17.05
C THR A 162 -10.36 2.47 -17.27
N ILE A 163 -9.42 2.68 -16.36
CA ILE A 163 -8.40 3.74 -16.53
C ILE A 163 -7.34 3.32 -17.56
N LEU A 164 -6.80 2.10 -17.42
CA LEU A 164 -5.65 1.67 -18.24
C LEU A 164 -6.01 1.38 -19.70
N ASP A 165 -7.26 1.17 -20.03
CA ASP A 165 -7.72 1.07 -21.42
C ASP A 165 -7.82 2.46 -22.11
N GLN A 166 -7.83 3.55 -21.33
CA GLN A 166 -7.94 4.92 -21.83
C GLN A 166 -6.63 5.71 -21.75
N THR A 167 -5.74 5.38 -20.81
CA THR A 167 -4.51 6.15 -20.58
C THR A 167 -3.43 5.30 -19.92
N ASP A 168 -2.18 5.70 -20.11
CA ASP A 168 -1.02 5.07 -19.52
C ASP A 168 -0.61 5.71 -18.19
N VAL A 169 -0.16 4.84 -17.27
CA VAL A 169 0.55 5.22 -16.04
C VAL A 169 1.77 4.32 -15.85
N ASP A 170 2.64 4.68 -14.91
CA ASP A 170 3.87 3.93 -14.65
C ASP A 170 3.64 2.76 -13.69
N CYS A 171 2.73 2.94 -12.72
CA CYS A 171 2.42 1.92 -11.70
C CYS A 171 1.00 2.07 -11.15
N VAL A 172 0.54 1.00 -10.51
CA VAL A 172 -0.71 1.00 -9.75
C VAL A 172 -0.51 0.31 -8.40
N LEU A 173 -1.33 0.67 -7.42
CA LEU A 173 -1.35 0.06 -6.10
C LEU A 173 -2.76 -0.44 -5.78
N SER A 174 -2.89 -1.73 -5.45
CA SER A 174 -4.11 -2.28 -4.86
C SER A 174 -3.87 -2.60 -3.39
N TYR A 175 -4.90 -2.52 -2.56
CA TYR A 175 -4.81 -2.85 -1.14
C TYR A 175 -5.77 -3.98 -0.75
N ASN A 176 -5.34 -4.81 0.22
CA ASN A 176 -6.08 -5.96 0.75
C ASN A 176 -6.48 -7.04 -0.30
N GLN A 177 -5.91 -7.02 -1.52
CA GLN A 177 -6.29 -7.95 -2.60
C GLN A 177 -5.11 -8.78 -3.13
N CYS A 178 -4.03 -8.84 -2.35
CA CYS A 178 -2.89 -9.72 -2.52
C CYS A 178 -2.54 -10.36 -1.17
N THR A 179 -3.49 -11.09 -0.60
CA THR A 179 -3.42 -11.67 0.74
C THR A 179 -3.74 -13.16 0.73
N LEU A 180 -3.60 -13.85 1.87
CA LEU A 180 -3.97 -15.27 2.00
C LEU A 180 -5.45 -15.52 1.69
N GLN A 181 -6.32 -14.53 1.94
CA GLN A 181 -7.76 -14.67 1.75
C GLN A 181 -8.23 -14.08 0.41
N ASN A 182 -7.58 -13.04 -0.09
CA ASN A 182 -7.98 -12.37 -1.32
C ASN A 182 -6.78 -12.24 -2.28
N THR A 183 -6.87 -12.93 -3.42
CA THR A 183 -5.83 -12.97 -4.46
C THR A 183 -6.31 -12.34 -5.78
N ARG A 184 -7.43 -11.62 -5.74
CA ARG A 184 -8.07 -11.08 -6.95
C ARG A 184 -7.13 -10.22 -7.80
N PHE A 185 -6.37 -9.34 -7.18
CA PHE A 185 -5.40 -8.50 -7.90
C PHE A 185 -4.32 -9.32 -8.59
N LEU A 186 -3.83 -10.40 -7.94
CA LEU A 186 -2.84 -11.31 -8.53
C LEU A 186 -3.40 -12.03 -9.75
N GLU A 187 -4.64 -12.48 -9.67
CA GLU A 187 -5.27 -13.32 -10.68
C GLU A 187 -5.77 -12.51 -11.87
N GLU A 188 -6.40 -11.36 -11.61
CA GLU A 188 -7.09 -10.57 -12.62
C GLU A 188 -6.22 -9.46 -13.23
N MET A 189 -5.35 -8.82 -12.41
CA MET A 189 -4.64 -7.61 -12.84
C MET A 189 -3.15 -7.78 -13.08
N VAL A 190 -2.44 -8.55 -12.27
CA VAL A 190 -0.99 -8.68 -12.42
C VAL A 190 -0.57 -9.18 -13.82
N PRO A 191 -1.22 -10.18 -14.44
CA PRO A 191 -0.89 -10.59 -15.82
C PRO A 191 -1.11 -9.46 -16.84
N TYR A 192 -2.20 -8.71 -16.71
CA TYR A 192 -2.54 -7.58 -17.57
C TYR A 192 -1.52 -6.43 -17.44
N LEU A 193 -1.14 -6.08 -16.22
CA LEU A 193 -0.15 -5.04 -15.93
C LEU A 193 1.23 -5.43 -16.47
N LYS A 194 1.64 -6.69 -16.24
CA LYS A 194 2.91 -7.23 -16.73
C LYS A 194 3.02 -7.15 -18.25
N ALA A 195 1.97 -7.51 -18.99
CA ALA A 195 1.93 -7.44 -20.44
C ALA A 195 2.12 -6.00 -20.98
N ARG A 196 1.76 -4.98 -20.18
CA ARG A 196 1.89 -3.56 -20.52
C ARG A 196 3.13 -2.90 -19.91
N GLY A 197 3.94 -3.62 -19.16
CA GLY A 197 5.09 -3.09 -18.46
C GLY A 197 4.75 -2.13 -17.32
N ILE A 198 3.51 -2.16 -16.81
CA ILE A 198 3.05 -1.31 -15.71
C ILE A 198 3.43 -1.97 -14.37
N GLY A 199 3.99 -1.20 -13.46
CA GLY A 199 4.39 -1.67 -12.14
C GLY A 199 3.18 -1.99 -11.25
N ALA A 200 3.20 -3.16 -10.61
CA ALA A 200 2.18 -3.56 -9.64
C ALA A 200 2.72 -3.48 -8.22
N MET A 201 2.02 -2.76 -7.35
CA MET A 201 2.29 -2.66 -5.92
C MET A 201 1.08 -3.15 -5.12
N ASN A 202 1.34 -3.76 -3.97
CA ASN A 202 0.32 -4.20 -3.03
C ASN A 202 0.45 -3.45 -1.70
N ALA A 203 -0.66 -3.19 -1.03
CA ALA A 203 -0.69 -2.69 0.34
C ALA A 203 -1.66 -3.52 1.20
N GLY A 204 -1.48 -3.44 2.53
CA GLY A 204 -2.38 -4.09 3.47
C GLY A 204 -2.30 -5.63 3.49
N PRO A 205 -1.11 -6.24 3.61
CA PRO A 205 -0.96 -7.70 3.61
C PRO A 205 -1.73 -8.39 4.75
N PHE A 206 -2.08 -7.63 5.79
CA PHE A 206 -2.81 -8.12 6.96
C PHE A 206 -4.33 -7.93 6.87
N SER A 207 -4.87 -7.44 5.74
CA SER A 207 -6.31 -7.17 5.53
C SER A 207 -6.96 -6.47 6.72
N ALA A 208 -6.49 -5.27 7.06
CA ALA A 208 -7.01 -4.47 8.17
C ALA A 208 -7.05 -5.26 9.51
N ARG A 209 -6.02 -6.05 9.81
CA ARG A 209 -5.83 -6.95 10.96
C ARG A 209 -6.58 -8.28 10.89
N LEU A 210 -7.35 -8.55 9.85
CA LEU A 210 -8.01 -9.85 9.67
C LEU A 210 -7.02 -11.03 9.74
N LEU A 211 -5.85 -10.86 9.15
CA LEU A 211 -4.80 -11.89 9.03
C LEU A 211 -3.70 -11.71 10.10
N THR A 212 -4.12 -11.63 11.37
CA THR A 212 -3.23 -11.54 12.53
C THR A 212 -3.81 -12.36 13.68
N ASN A 213 -2.99 -12.67 14.68
CA ASN A 213 -3.46 -13.32 15.92
C ASN A 213 -4.11 -12.33 16.91
N ALA A 214 -4.13 -11.03 16.59
CA ALA A 214 -4.77 -10.02 17.43
C ALA A 214 -6.30 -10.10 17.34
N PRO A 215 -7.04 -9.65 18.37
CA PRO A 215 -8.50 -9.55 18.30
C PRO A 215 -8.94 -8.72 17.09
N LEU A 216 -9.99 -9.20 16.42
CA LEU A 216 -10.54 -8.51 15.26
C LEU A 216 -11.13 -7.15 15.68
N PRO A 217 -10.86 -6.06 14.95
CA PRO A 217 -11.44 -4.76 15.25
C PRO A 217 -12.96 -4.78 15.10
N ALA A 218 -13.67 -4.08 15.97
CA ALA A 218 -15.15 -3.97 15.89
C ALA A 218 -15.63 -3.29 14.59
N TRP A 219 -14.80 -2.41 14.01
CA TRP A 219 -15.10 -1.71 12.76
C TRP A 219 -14.82 -2.54 11.50
N LEU A 220 -14.27 -3.75 11.62
CA LEU A 220 -13.94 -4.59 10.47
C LEU A 220 -15.21 -5.00 9.73
N LYS A 221 -15.36 -4.61 8.48
CA LYS A 221 -16.55 -4.78 7.64
C LYS A 221 -16.70 -6.18 7.05
N GLU A 222 -15.66 -7.02 7.14
CA GLU A 222 -15.66 -8.36 6.52
C GLU A 222 -16.82 -9.22 7.04
N PRO A 223 -17.47 -10.03 6.18
CA PRO A 223 -18.55 -10.93 6.57
C PRO A 223 -18.12 -11.96 7.63
N GLU A 224 -19.05 -12.40 8.46
CA GLU A 224 -18.75 -13.36 9.54
C GLU A 224 -18.12 -14.68 9.06
N PRO A 225 -18.48 -15.27 7.91
CA PRO A 225 -17.76 -16.43 7.39
C PRO A 225 -16.27 -16.19 7.15
N VAL A 226 -15.89 -14.99 6.67
CA VAL A 226 -14.49 -14.60 6.45
C VAL A 226 -13.77 -14.45 7.80
N LYS A 227 -14.40 -13.81 8.78
CA LYS A 227 -13.87 -13.68 10.14
C LYS A 227 -13.68 -15.03 10.83
N ALA A 228 -14.63 -15.95 10.65
CA ALA A 228 -14.53 -17.30 11.18
C ALA A 228 -13.37 -18.09 10.57
N ALA A 229 -13.18 -17.99 9.24
CA ALA A 229 -12.04 -18.59 8.55
C ALA A 229 -10.71 -18.01 9.06
N ALA A 230 -10.63 -16.69 9.27
CA ALA A 230 -9.44 -16.04 9.82
C ALA A 230 -9.09 -16.54 11.24
N ARG A 231 -10.09 -16.68 12.11
CA ARG A 231 -9.86 -17.28 13.46
C ARG A 231 -9.36 -18.72 13.37
N LYS A 232 -9.91 -19.53 12.46
CA LYS A 232 -9.46 -20.90 12.23
C LYS A 232 -8.02 -20.94 11.69
N ALA A 233 -7.68 -20.06 10.74
CA ALA A 233 -6.33 -19.93 10.22
C ALA A 233 -5.32 -19.50 11.31
N ALA A 234 -5.70 -18.54 12.16
CA ALA A 234 -4.88 -18.12 13.29
C ALA A 234 -4.61 -19.27 14.28
N ALA A 235 -5.63 -20.08 14.58
CA ALA A 235 -5.47 -21.27 15.42
C ALA A 235 -4.54 -22.32 14.79
N ALA A 236 -4.66 -22.59 13.49
CA ALA A 236 -3.77 -23.50 12.76
C ALA A 236 -2.31 -23.03 12.79
N CYS A 237 -2.07 -21.75 12.57
CA CYS A 237 -0.74 -21.15 12.68
C CYS A 237 -0.18 -21.27 14.10
N ALA A 238 -0.98 -20.90 15.10
CA ALA A 238 -0.59 -20.95 16.52
C ALA A 238 -0.22 -22.39 16.98
N ALA A 239 -0.93 -23.40 16.50
CA ALA A 239 -0.63 -24.82 16.78
C ALA A 239 0.77 -25.23 16.28
N ARG A 240 1.33 -24.53 15.30
CA ARG A 240 2.70 -24.73 14.79
C ARG A 240 3.71 -23.67 15.32
N GLY A 241 3.32 -22.85 16.28
CA GLY A 241 4.16 -21.79 16.83
C GLY A 241 4.42 -20.61 15.86
N VAL A 242 3.61 -20.45 14.81
CA VAL A 242 3.72 -19.40 13.80
C VAL A 242 2.65 -18.34 14.03
N ASP A 243 2.98 -17.06 13.83
CA ASP A 243 1.99 -15.98 13.77
C ASP A 243 1.32 -15.98 12.39
N LEU A 244 0.00 -15.90 12.32
CA LEU A 244 -0.73 -15.76 11.05
C LEU A 244 -0.24 -14.53 10.25
N ALA A 245 0.13 -13.44 10.94
CA ALA A 245 0.70 -12.26 10.30
C ALA A 245 2.04 -12.55 9.62
N GLN A 246 2.87 -13.45 10.16
CA GLN A 246 4.11 -13.89 9.50
C GLN A 246 3.80 -14.55 8.17
N LEU A 247 2.92 -15.55 8.17
CA LEU A 247 2.54 -16.27 6.96
C LEU A 247 1.89 -15.34 5.92
N ALA A 248 1.03 -14.41 6.36
CA ALA A 248 0.36 -13.43 5.50
C ALA A 248 1.36 -12.47 4.84
N LEU A 249 2.34 -11.96 5.60
CA LEU A 249 3.36 -11.07 5.08
C LEU A 249 4.29 -11.80 4.11
N GLN A 250 4.77 -12.99 4.49
CA GLN A 250 5.61 -13.82 3.63
C GLN A 250 4.89 -14.16 2.31
N PHE A 251 3.62 -14.56 2.37
CA PHE A 251 2.81 -14.83 1.18
C PHE A 251 2.76 -13.62 0.25
N SER A 252 2.39 -12.44 0.76
CA SER A 252 2.26 -11.23 -0.04
C SER A 252 3.60 -10.79 -0.65
N CYS A 253 4.69 -10.81 0.13
CA CYS A 253 6.01 -10.44 -0.33
C CYS A 253 6.63 -11.45 -1.32
N ALA A 254 6.21 -12.71 -1.27
CA ALA A 254 6.72 -13.76 -2.17
C ALA A 254 6.17 -13.66 -3.59
N GLN A 255 5.10 -12.88 -3.85
CA GLN A 255 4.44 -12.85 -5.17
C GLN A 255 5.35 -12.21 -6.24
N PRO A 256 5.79 -12.97 -7.27
CA PRO A 256 6.80 -12.49 -8.23
C PRO A 256 6.29 -11.38 -9.15
N GLY A 257 4.98 -11.24 -9.30
CA GLY A 257 4.36 -10.21 -10.12
C GLY A 257 4.21 -8.84 -9.45
N LEU A 258 4.52 -8.77 -8.14
CA LEU A 258 4.50 -7.53 -7.37
C LEU A 258 5.91 -6.97 -7.21
N ALA A 259 6.08 -5.67 -7.43
CA ALA A 259 7.34 -4.99 -7.16
C ALA A 259 7.59 -4.85 -5.66
N THR A 260 6.54 -4.58 -4.89
CA THR A 260 6.62 -4.42 -3.44
C THR A 260 5.27 -4.69 -2.77
N THR A 261 5.33 -5.02 -1.48
CA THR A 261 4.19 -5.03 -0.55
C THR A 261 4.41 -3.97 0.52
N VAL A 262 3.47 -3.05 0.68
CA VAL A 262 3.50 -1.97 1.66
C VAL A 262 2.82 -2.43 2.96
N ALA A 263 3.56 -2.43 4.06
CA ALA A 263 3.03 -2.69 5.41
C ALA A 263 3.43 -1.57 6.37
N GLY A 264 2.51 -1.15 7.24
CA GLY A 264 2.70 0.00 8.12
C GLY A 264 2.55 -0.33 9.60
N SER A 265 3.44 0.24 10.42
CA SER A 265 3.36 0.21 11.88
C SER A 265 4.10 1.40 12.48
N ALA A 266 3.51 2.01 13.51
CA ALA A 266 4.20 2.97 14.38
C ALA A 266 4.91 2.29 15.58
N ASN A 267 5.12 0.98 15.51
CA ASN A 267 5.88 0.23 16.50
C ASN A 267 7.16 -0.35 15.84
N PRO A 268 8.35 0.14 16.21
CA PRO A 268 9.63 -0.33 15.65
C PRO A 268 9.86 -1.84 15.80
N ALA A 269 9.37 -2.45 16.87
CA ALA A 269 9.51 -3.90 17.07
C ALA A 269 8.78 -4.71 16.00
N ASN A 270 7.61 -4.25 15.53
CA ASN A 270 6.91 -4.89 14.43
C ASN A 270 7.72 -4.82 13.13
N ILE A 271 8.31 -3.66 12.84
CA ILE A 271 9.10 -3.44 11.62
C ILE A 271 10.31 -4.38 11.57
N ARG A 272 11.07 -4.50 12.69
CA ARG A 272 12.20 -5.45 12.81
C ARG A 272 11.73 -6.89 12.60
N ARG A 273 10.65 -7.28 13.29
CA ARG A 273 10.06 -8.63 13.17
C ARG A 273 9.63 -8.95 11.74
N TRP A 274 9.05 -7.99 11.01
CA TRP A 274 8.67 -8.19 9.61
C TRP A 274 9.87 -8.41 8.70
N ALA A 275 10.95 -7.66 8.90
CA ALA A 275 12.20 -7.85 8.16
C ALA A 275 12.80 -9.24 8.42
N GLU A 276 12.75 -9.73 9.67
CA GLU A 276 13.16 -11.07 10.05
C GLU A 276 12.28 -12.14 9.41
N TRP A 277 10.96 -11.98 9.44
CA TRP A 277 10.00 -12.94 8.87
C TRP A 277 10.18 -13.15 7.37
N ILE A 278 10.34 -12.08 6.60
CA ILE A 278 10.49 -12.19 5.14
C ILE A 278 11.86 -12.75 4.72
N ALA A 279 12.84 -12.77 5.61
CA ALA A 279 14.13 -13.42 5.39
C ALA A 279 14.06 -14.95 5.59
N GLN A 280 13.01 -15.45 6.25
CA GLN A 280 12.80 -16.87 6.51
C GLN A 280 12.03 -17.52 5.35
N PRO A 281 12.27 -18.82 5.07
CA PRO A 281 11.47 -19.56 4.10
C PRO A 281 10.04 -19.72 4.59
N ILE A 282 9.10 -19.69 3.66
CA ILE A 282 7.68 -19.95 3.95
C ILE A 282 7.50 -21.45 4.23
N ASP A 283 6.81 -21.79 5.33
CA ASP A 283 6.30 -23.15 5.55
C ASP A 283 5.21 -23.46 4.51
N GLN A 284 5.58 -24.26 3.50
CA GLN A 284 4.71 -24.58 2.38
C GLN A 284 3.54 -25.50 2.78
N GLU A 285 3.70 -26.31 3.80
CA GLU A 285 2.64 -27.18 4.31
C GLU A 285 1.59 -26.37 5.04
N LEU A 286 2.01 -25.51 5.96
CA LEU A 286 1.14 -24.58 6.67
C LEU A 286 0.44 -23.61 5.69
N LEU A 287 1.16 -23.12 4.68
CA LEU A 287 0.56 -22.26 3.65
C LEU A 287 -0.60 -22.97 2.93
N ARG A 288 -0.43 -24.22 2.50
CA ARG A 288 -1.50 -25.02 1.87
C ARG A 288 -2.67 -25.25 2.81
N GLU A 289 -2.41 -25.55 4.07
CA GLU A 289 -3.44 -25.72 5.10
C GLU A 289 -4.27 -24.44 5.28
N VAL A 290 -3.63 -23.30 5.43
CA VAL A 290 -4.30 -22.01 5.61
C VAL A 290 -5.05 -21.60 4.34
N GLN A 291 -4.50 -21.83 3.16
CA GLN A 291 -5.20 -21.60 1.89
C GLN A 291 -6.45 -22.48 1.76
N ALA A 292 -6.42 -23.73 2.20
CA ALA A 292 -7.60 -24.61 2.24
C ALA A 292 -8.67 -24.09 3.21
N ILE A 293 -8.26 -23.51 4.35
CA ILE A 293 -9.21 -22.88 5.29
C ILE A 293 -9.91 -21.68 4.65
N PHE A 294 -9.19 -20.86 3.87
CA PHE A 294 -9.76 -19.70 3.18
C PHE A 294 -10.51 -20.04 1.89
N ALA A 295 -10.32 -21.23 1.30
CA ALA A 295 -10.88 -21.58 0.00
C ALA A 295 -12.41 -21.33 -0.11
N PRO A 296 -13.26 -21.66 0.88
CA PRO A 296 -14.71 -21.40 0.81
C PRO A 296 -15.09 -19.91 0.82
N VAL A 297 -14.19 -19.05 1.29
CA VAL A 297 -14.42 -17.61 1.44
C VAL A 297 -13.39 -16.77 0.64
N LYS A 298 -12.67 -17.43 -0.28
CA LYS A 298 -11.67 -16.78 -1.12
C LYS A 298 -12.30 -15.63 -1.91
N ASN A 299 -11.60 -14.49 -1.92
CA ASN A 299 -12.00 -13.28 -2.65
C ASN A 299 -13.35 -12.67 -2.24
N ILE A 300 -13.95 -13.12 -1.12
CA ILE A 300 -15.11 -12.46 -0.53
C ILE A 300 -14.62 -11.23 0.23
N GLY A 301 -15.21 -10.08 -0.07
CA GLY A 301 -14.88 -8.79 0.56
C GLY A 301 -16.08 -7.84 0.49
N HIS A 302 -15.87 -6.61 0.92
CA HIS A 302 -16.86 -5.55 0.81
C HIS A 302 -16.66 -4.75 -0.50
N LEU A 303 -17.66 -3.96 -0.85
CA LEU A 303 -17.57 -3.00 -1.96
C LEU A 303 -17.21 -1.62 -1.40
N GLU A 304 -16.40 -0.89 -2.15
CA GLU A 304 -15.97 0.47 -1.81
C GLU A 304 -16.17 1.40 -3.02
N GLY A 305 -16.41 2.68 -2.73
CA GLY A 305 -16.53 3.70 -3.77
C GLY A 305 -17.92 3.84 -4.37
N LEU A 306 -17.98 4.50 -5.53
CA LEU A 306 -19.21 4.71 -6.28
C LEU A 306 -19.72 3.39 -6.88
N PRO A 307 -21.05 3.16 -6.93
CA PRO A 307 -21.62 1.93 -7.50
C PRO A 307 -21.15 1.63 -8.93
N GLU A 308 -20.99 2.65 -9.75
CA GLU A 308 -20.51 2.51 -11.14
C GLU A 308 -19.05 2.06 -11.26
N ASN A 309 -18.28 2.17 -10.20
CA ASN A 309 -16.86 1.80 -10.14
C ASN A 309 -16.63 0.37 -9.61
N ASN A 310 -17.69 -0.31 -9.16
CA ASN A 310 -17.64 -1.67 -8.62
C ASN A 310 -17.96 -2.76 -9.66
#